data_944c829a2a13a25f262e743a96e138d2
#
_entry.id   944c829a2a13a25f262e743a96e138d2
#
_cell.length_a   1.000
_cell.length_b   1.000
_cell.length_c   1.000
_cell.angle_alpha   90.00
_cell.angle_beta   90.00
_cell.angle_gamma   90.00
#
_symmetry.space_group_name_H-M   'P 1'
#
loop_
_entity.id
_entity.type
_entity.pdbx_description
1 polymer ?
#
loop_
_entity_poly.entity_id
_entity_poly.type
_entity_poly.pdbx_seq_one_letter_code
_entity_poly.pdbx_strand_id
1 'polypeptide(L)'
;MAEIGTDIERAAVYLRQGKLVAIPTDTVYGLAGNAFDEKSILTIFKVKRRPADTPLIAQTNSLDKVKKLVTHLPIEAGILAHNFWPGALTLILEKSDLIPD
;
A
#
# COMPACT_ATOMS: atom_id res chain seq x y z
N MET A 1 -17.00 -12.03 11.74
CA MET A 1 -17.85 -11.44 10.69
C MET A 1 -17.24 -10.10 10.24
N ALA A 2 -17.21 -9.86 8.95
CA ALA A 2 -16.71 -8.61 8.43
C ALA A 2 -17.70 -7.47 8.65
N GLU A 3 -17.18 -6.29 8.94
CA GLU A 3 -17.96 -5.07 9.04
C GLU A 3 -17.99 -4.35 7.69
N ILE A 4 -19.14 -3.85 7.30
CA ILE A 4 -19.33 -3.09 6.06
C ILE A 4 -19.69 -1.65 6.43
N GLY A 5 -18.99 -0.68 5.84
CA GLY A 5 -19.25 0.73 6.11
C GLY A 5 -18.54 1.65 5.13
N THR A 6 -18.74 2.95 5.32
CA THR A 6 -18.14 4.01 4.50
C THR A 6 -17.28 4.97 5.34
N ASP A 7 -17.03 4.65 6.60
CA ASP A 7 -16.25 5.49 7.51
C ASP A 7 -14.74 5.31 7.27
N ILE A 8 -14.14 6.30 6.63
CA ILE A 8 -12.70 6.29 6.29
C ILE A 8 -11.83 6.29 7.56
N GLU A 9 -12.22 7.04 8.59
CA GLU A 9 -11.45 7.10 9.83
C GLU A 9 -11.43 5.75 10.55
N ARG A 10 -12.55 5.04 10.54
CA ARG A 10 -12.66 3.71 11.14
C ARG A 10 -11.82 2.70 10.37
N ALA A 11 -11.80 2.78 9.04
CA ALA A 11 -10.93 1.96 8.21
C ALA A 11 -9.45 2.21 8.53
N ALA A 12 -9.05 3.47 8.71
CA ALA A 12 -7.69 3.82 9.08
C ALA A 12 -7.31 3.26 10.46
N VAL A 13 -8.23 3.27 11.43
CA VAL A 13 -8.00 2.67 12.75
C VAL A 13 -7.75 1.17 12.62
N TYR A 14 -8.55 0.46 11.83
CA TYR A 14 -8.34 -0.98 11.60
C TYR A 14 -6.98 -1.27 10.96
N LEU A 15 -6.57 -0.48 9.98
CA LEU A 15 -5.25 -0.64 9.35
C LEU A 15 -4.12 -0.43 10.37
N ARG A 16 -4.23 0.58 11.23
CA ARG A 16 -3.23 0.82 12.28
C ARG A 16 -3.16 -0.30 13.31
N GLN A 17 -4.28 -1.00 13.53
CA GLN A 17 -4.34 -2.16 14.42
C GLN A 17 -3.81 -3.44 13.79
N GLY A 18 -3.33 -3.39 12.56
CA GLY A 18 -2.83 -4.56 11.85
C GLY A 18 -3.89 -5.41 11.17
N LYS A 19 -5.13 -4.91 11.10
CA LYS A 19 -6.23 -5.60 10.43
C LYS A 19 -6.26 -5.27 8.95
N LEU A 20 -6.93 -6.10 8.16
CA LEU A 20 -7.11 -5.90 6.73
C LEU A 20 -8.43 -5.18 6.44
N VAL A 21 -8.43 -4.34 5.42
CA VAL A 21 -9.60 -3.59 4.97
C VAL A 21 -9.73 -3.71 3.45
N ALA A 22 -10.92 -4.04 2.97
CA ALA A 22 -11.22 -3.97 1.54
C ALA A 22 -11.55 -2.52 1.19
N ILE A 23 -10.82 -1.95 0.23
CA ILE A 23 -10.96 -0.56 -0.15
C ILE A 23 -11.28 -0.43 -1.65
N PRO A 24 -12.04 0.60 -2.05
CA PRO A 24 -12.23 0.87 -3.46
C PRO A 24 -10.94 1.43 -4.08
N THR A 25 -10.68 1.04 -5.33
CA THR A 25 -9.58 1.55 -6.11
C THR A 25 -10.09 2.11 -7.43
N ASP A 26 -9.20 2.52 -8.32
CA ASP A 26 -9.56 3.02 -9.65
C ASP A 26 -10.12 1.94 -10.57
N THR A 27 -9.96 0.66 -10.23
CA THR A 27 -10.45 -0.47 -11.04
C THR A 27 -11.45 -1.32 -10.27
N VAL A 28 -11.01 -2.03 -9.23
CA VAL A 28 -11.83 -2.95 -8.42
C VAL A 28 -11.53 -2.73 -6.95
N TYR A 29 -12.32 -3.34 -6.06
CA TYR A 29 -11.97 -3.35 -4.64
C TYR A 29 -10.68 -4.13 -4.40
N GLY A 30 -9.82 -3.58 -3.56
CA GLY A 30 -8.57 -4.20 -3.15
C GLY A 30 -8.55 -4.52 -1.66
N LEU A 31 -7.79 -5.56 -1.28
CA LEU A 31 -7.55 -5.88 0.12
C LEU A 31 -6.30 -5.15 0.59
N ALA A 32 -6.45 -4.30 1.59
CA ALA A 32 -5.35 -3.45 2.08
C ALA A 32 -4.92 -3.82 3.49
N GLY A 33 -3.64 -3.67 3.76
CA GLY A 33 -3.04 -3.81 5.08
C GLY A 33 -1.95 -2.76 5.28
N ASN A 34 -1.45 -2.64 6.50
CA ASN A 34 -0.38 -1.71 6.82
C ASN A 34 0.94 -2.20 6.20
N ALA A 35 1.52 -1.41 5.31
CA ALA A 35 2.76 -1.75 4.59
C ALA A 35 3.98 -1.93 5.51
N PHE A 36 3.94 -1.37 6.71
CA PHE A 36 5.03 -1.49 7.68
C PHE A 36 4.86 -2.67 8.65
N ASP A 37 3.74 -3.38 8.57
CA ASP A 37 3.41 -4.50 9.45
C ASP A 37 3.53 -5.82 8.70
N GLU A 38 4.60 -6.57 8.97
CA GLU A 38 4.87 -7.84 8.30
C GLU A 38 3.72 -8.84 8.48
N LYS A 39 3.11 -8.89 9.67
CA LYS A 39 1.99 -9.80 9.94
C LYS A 39 0.78 -9.48 9.06
N SER A 40 0.47 -8.20 8.88
CA SER A 40 -0.62 -7.76 8.00
C SER A 40 -0.35 -8.17 6.56
N ILE A 41 0.86 -7.99 6.08
CA ILE A 41 1.26 -8.35 4.71
C ILE A 41 1.13 -9.87 4.50
N LEU A 42 1.64 -10.67 5.43
CA LEU A 42 1.54 -12.13 5.35
C LEU A 42 0.07 -12.60 5.39
N THR A 43 -0.76 -11.91 6.17
CA THR A 43 -2.19 -12.21 6.23
C THR A 43 -2.88 -11.95 4.89
N ILE A 44 -2.48 -10.91 4.14
CA ILE A 44 -3.00 -10.66 2.79
C ILE A 44 -2.75 -11.86 1.88
N PHE A 45 -1.51 -12.37 1.84
CA PHE A 45 -1.18 -13.55 1.03
C PHE A 45 -2.00 -14.75 1.44
N LYS A 46 -2.14 -15.00 2.74
CA LYS A 46 -2.89 -16.12 3.28
C LYS A 46 -4.37 -16.05 2.90
N VAL A 47 -5.00 -14.91 3.05
CA VAL A 47 -6.41 -14.69 2.73
C VAL A 47 -6.66 -14.86 1.24
N LYS A 48 -5.78 -14.34 0.39
CA LYS A 48 -5.90 -14.41 -1.07
C LYS A 48 -5.34 -15.71 -1.64
N ARG A 49 -4.76 -16.57 -0.80
CA ARG A 49 -4.13 -17.83 -1.21
C ARG A 49 -3.06 -17.64 -2.29
N ARG A 50 -2.23 -16.60 -2.12
CA ARG A 50 -1.12 -16.29 -3.03
C ARG A 50 0.22 -16.60 -2.38
N PRO A 51 1.24 -17.03 -3.18
CA PRO A 51 2.60 -17.20 -2.65
C PRO A 51 3.16 -15.89 -2.09
N ALA A 52 3.93 -15.98 -1.02
CA ALA A 52 4.48 -14.81 -0.33
C ALA A 52 5.54 -14.05 -1.16
N ASP A 53 5.99 -14.61 -2.27
CA ASP A 53 6.91 -13.95 -3.21
C ASP A 53 6.20 -13.14 -4.30
N THR A 54 4.85 -13.16 -4.31
CA THR A 54 4.06 -12.34 -5.25
C THR A 54 4.18 -10.87 -4.87
N PRO A 55 4.53 -9.97 -5.80
CA PRO A 55 4.66 -8.54 -5.47
C PRO A 55 3.34 -7.91 -5.03
N LEU A 56 3.42 -7.01 -4.08
CA LEU A 56 2.30 -6.14 -3.67
C LEU A 56 2.65 -4.70 -4.01
N ILE A 57 1.61 -3.91 -4.27
CA ILE A 57 1.75 -2.48 -4.55
C ILE A 57 1.52 -1.69 -3.28
N ALA A 58 2.49 -0.86 -2.89
CA ALA A 58 2.32 0.10 -1.81
C ALA A 58 1.62 1.34 -2.35
N GLN A 59 0.53 1.74 -1.73
CA GLN A 59 -0.20 2.94 -2.09
C GLN A 59 0.10 4.08 -1.12
N THR A 60 0.19 5.29 -1.64
CA THR A 60 0.52 6.46 -0.85
C THR A 60 -0.26 7.68 -1.36
N ASN A 61 -0.36 8.70 -0.52
CA ASN A 61 -1.03 9.95 -0.87
C ASN A 61 -0.08 11.13 -0.98
N SER A 62 1.22 10.93 -0.83
CA SER A 62 2.19 12.02 -0.96
C SER A 62 3.57 11.52 -1.35
N LEU A 63 4.32 12.37 -2.06
CA LEU A 63 5.70 12.07 -2.44
C LEU A 63 6.62 12.02 -1.22
N ASP A 64 6.34 12.80 -0.18
CA ASP A 64 7.12 12.76 1.06
C ASP A 64 7.04 11.40 1.74
N LYS A 65 5.88 10.74 1.69
CA LYS A 65 5.73 9.38 2.22
C LYS A 65 6.49 8.36 1.40
N VAL A 66 6.57 8.54 0.09
CA VAL A 66 7.36 7.66 -0.80
C VAL A 66 8.82 7.64 -0.37
N LYS A 67 9.38 8.77 0.03
CA LYS A 67 10.79 8.86 0.46
C LYS A 67 11.12 7.93 1.62
N LYS A 68 10.15 7.57 2.45
CA LYS A 68 10.30 6.60 3.54
C LYS A 68 10.25 5.16 3.05
N LEU A 69 9.60 4.92 1.92
CA LEU A 69 9.36 3.58 1.39
C LEU A 69 10.52 3.08 0.53
N VAL A 70 11.36 3.97 0.03
CA VAL A 70 12.42 3.67 -0.93
C VAL A 70 13.78 4.07 -0.39
N THR A 71 14.85 3.43 -0.86
CA THR A 71 16.22 3.77 -0.49
C THR A 71 16.71 5.03 -1.19
N HIS A 72 16.22 5.27 -2.40
CA HIS A 72 16.59 6.40 -3.23
C HIS A 72 15.43 6.77 -4.14
N LEU A 73 15.15 8.07 -4.25
CA LEU A 73 14.13 8.58 -5.17
C LEU A 73 14.83 9.25 -6.37
N PRO A 74 14.88 8.58 -7.54
CA PRO A 74 15.48 9.19 -8.73
C PRO A 74 14.74 10.45 -9.14
N ILE A 75 15.44 11.39 -9.76
CA ILE A 75 14.86 12.65 -10.25
C ILE A 75 13.71 12.36 -11.22
N GLU A 76 13.88 11.38 -12.09
CA GLU A 76 12.86 10.97 -13.09
C GLU A 76 11.57 10.52 -12.40
N ALA A 77 11.67 9.79 -11.30
CA ALA A 77 10.51 9.35 -10.52
C ALA A 77 9.74 10.54 -9.94
N GLY A 78 10.45 11.55 -9.43
CA GLY A 78 9.85 12.78 -8.93
C GLY A 78 9.11 13.55 -10.02
N ILE A 79 9.70 13.65 -11.20
CA ILE A 79 9.08 14.32 -12.36
C ILE A 79 7.80 13.60 -12.78
N LEU A 80 7.84 12.27 -12.89
CA LEU A 80 6.66 11.47 -13.25
C LEU A 80 5.56 11.61 -12.21
N ALA A 81 5.91 11.56 -10.92
CA ALA A 81 4.95 11.72 -9.85
C ALA A 81 4.30 13.11 -9.88
N HIS A 82 5.09 14.17 -10.11
CA HIS A 82 4.58 15.53 -10.18
C HIS A 82 3.55 15.69 -11.31
N ASN A 83 3.79 15.06 -12.46
CA ASN A 83 2.94 15.20 -13.64
C ASN A 83 1.71 14.29 -13.63
N PHE A 84 1.80 13.10 -13.02
CA PHE A 84 0.76 12.06 -13.12
C PHE A 84 0.08 11.73 -11.80
N TRP A 85 0.61 12.15 -10.66
CA TRP A 85 -0.05 11.97 -9.37
C TRP A 85 -0.78 13.24 -8.94
N PRO A 86 -1.94 13.11 -8.28
CA PRO A 86 -2.66 11.86 -8.02
C PRO A 86 -3.19 11.22 -9.30
N GLY A 87 -3.13 9.88 -9.36
CA GLY A 87 -3.58 9.12 -10.51
C GLY A 87 -3.02 7.71 -10.52
N ALA A 88 -3.27 7.00 -11.60
CA ALA A 88 -3.03 5.56 -11.74
C ALA A 88 -1.60 5.23 -12.21
N LEU A 89 -0.61 6.02 -11.84
CA LEU A 89 0.79 5.73 -12.16
C LEU A 89 1.41 4.87 -11.06
N THR A 90 2.01 3.73 -11.44
CA THR A 90 2.82 2.89 -10.56
C THR A 90 4.30 3.03 -10.91
N LEU A 91 5.12 3.29 -9.90
CA LEU A 91 6.57 3.35 -10.04
C LEU A 91 7.20 2.11 -9.40
N ILE A 92 8.25 1.58 -10.04
CA ILE A 92 9.03 0.47 -9.48
C ILE A 92 10.35 1.04 -8.98
N LEU A 93 10.54 1.02 -7.66
CA LEU A 93 11.69 1.60 -6.99
C LEU A 93 12.25 0.61 -5.97
N GLU A 94 13.51 0.80 -5.61
CA GLU A 94 14.15 -0.03 -4.58
C GLU A 94 13.58 0.31 -3.21
N LYS A 95 13.03 -0.70 -2.52
CA LYS A 95 12.39 -0.50 -1.21
C LYS A 95 13.39 -0.17 -0.12
N SER A 96 12.96 0.59 0.89
CA SER A 96 13.73 0.81 2.10
C SER A 96 13.56 -0.36 3.09
N ASP A 97 14.41 -0.39 4.12
CA ASP A 97 14.33 -1.40 5.18
C ASP A 97 13.07 -1.29 6.04
N LEU A 98 12.34 -0.18 5.97
CA LEU A 98 11.08 -0.01 6.68
C LEU A 98 9.97 -0.91 6.13
N ILE A 99 10.11 -1.37 4.88
CA ILE A 99 9.14 -2.25 4.24
C ILE A 99 9.65 -3.70 4.39
N PRO A 100 8.85 -4.62 4.93
CA PRO A 100 9.21 -6.04 5.03
C PRO A 100 9.47 -6.67 3.65
N ASP A 101 10.35 -7.66 3.64
CA ASP A 101 10.69 -8.39 2.40
C ASP A 101 9.54 -9.25 1.86
#